data_f129cbcbd9a7049c53e0ce64c3a6a1d2
#
_entry.id   f129cbcbd9a7049c53e0ce64c3a6a1d2
#
_cell.length_a   1.000
_cell.length_b   1.000
_cell.length_c   1.000
_cell.angle_alpha   90.00
_cell.angle_beta   90.00
_cell.angle_gamma   90.00
#
_symmetry.space_group_name_H-M   'P 1'
#
loop_
_entity.id
_entity.type
_entity.pdbx_description
1 polymer ?
#
loop_
_entity_poly.entity_id
_entity_poly.type
_entity_poly.pdbx_seq_one_letter_code
_entity_poly.pdbx_strand_id
1 'polypeptide(L)'
;MIDESKLDQAVAKGARAQALLDDDLLRGAFTGLEDSYTAAWRATGIDDVAAREKLFLAINIVGKVRDHLTSLITNGKLAQAELKDIAQAAERRRRFGIM
;
A
#
# COMPACT_ATOMS: atom_id res chain seq x y z
N MET A 1 21.64 12.65 5.67
CA MET A 1 21.81 11.50 6.57
C MET A 1 20.52 10.69 6.59
N ILE A 2 20.63 9.38 6.44
CA ILE A 2 19.48 8.49 6.45
C ILE A 2 19.05 8.22 7.90
N ASP A 3 17.76 8.42 8.17
CA ASP A 3 17.19 8.16 9.48
C ASP A 3 16.72 6.71 9.55
N GLU A 4 17.51 5.85 10.21
CA GLU A 4 17.20 4.43 10.35
C GLU A 4 15.88 4.19 11.10
N SER A 5 15.52 5.08 12.02
CA SER A 5 14.25 5.01 12.73
C SER A 5 13.07 5.12 11.76
N LYS A 6 13.15 6.02 10.78
CA LYS A 6 12.10 6.16 9.76
C LYS A 6 12.04 4.94 8.85
N LEU A 7 13.20 4.34 8.53
CA LEU A 7 13.24 3.11 7.74
C LEU A 7 12.60 1.95 8.50
N ASP A 8 12.91 1.82 9.80
CA ASP A 8 12.29 0.79 10.64
C ASP A 8 10.78 0.97 10.73
N GLN A 9 10.29 2.20 10.83
CA GLN A 9 8.86 2.50 10.83
C GLN A 9 8.22 2.13 9.50
N ALA A 10 8.88 2.39 8.38
CA ALA A 10 8.39 2.05 7.05
C ALA A 10 8.29 0.52 6.88
N VAL A 11 9.28 -0.22 7.37
CA VAL A 11 9.24 -1.70 7.36
C VAL A 11 8.06 -2.21 8.17
N ALA A 12 7.86 -1.69 9.38
CA ALA A 12 6.76 -2.11 10.25
C ALA A 12 5.40 -1.80 9.64
N LYS A 13 5.21 -0.59 9.08
CA LYS A 13 3.97 -0.22 8.40
C LYS A 13 3.71 -1.09 7.18
N GLY A 14 4.75 -1.38 6.40
CA GLY A 14 4.64 -2.25 5.23
C GLY A 14 4.21 -3.66 5.61
N ALA A 15 4.75 -4.22 6.68
CA ALA A 15 4.36 -5.54 7.18
C ALA A 15 2.90 -5.55 7.65
N ARG A 16 2.47 -4.51 8.33
CA ARG A 16 1.07 -4.37 8.78
C ARG A 16 0.12 -4.22 7.59
N ALA A 17 0.50 -3.43 6.60
CA ALA A 17 -0.30 -3.27 5.38
C ALA A 17 -0.42 -4.59 4.62
N GLN A 18 0.67 -5.36 4.54
CA GLN A 18 0.65 -6.69 3.93
C GLN A 18 -0.32 -7.62 4.66
N ALA A 19 -0.29 -7.63 5.99
CA ALA A 19 -1.20 -8.45 6.79
C ALA A 19 -2.66 -8.06 6.56
N LEU A 20 -2.95 -6.75 6.43
CA LEU A 20 -4.30 -6.28 6.13
C LEU A 20 -4.76 -6.73 4.74
N LEU A 21 -3.91 -6.61 3.72
CA LEU A 21 -4.26 -7.04 2.36
C LEU A 21 -4.35 -8.55 2.20
N ASP A 22 -3.69 -9.31 3.08
CA ASP A 22 -3.79 -10.77 3.11
C ASP A 22 -5.00 -11.27 3.90
N ASP A 23 -5.65 -10.39 4.64
CA ASP A 23 -6.85 -10.75 5.40
C ASP A 23 -8.03 -10.98 4.46
N ASP A 24 -8.61 -12.18 4.52
CA ASP A 24 -9.70 -12.57 3.60
C ASP A 24 -10.94 -11.71 3.76
N LEU A 25 -11.27 -11.32 4.99
CA LEU A 25 -12.44 -10.49 5.24
C LEU A 25 -12.25 -9.09 4.63
N LEU A 26 -11.08 -8.50 4.81
CA LEU A 26 -10.79 -7.17 4.24
C LEU A 26 -10.75 -7.22 2.71
N ARG A 27 -10.09 -8.23 2.14
CA ARG A 27 -10.08 -8.41 0.68
C ARG A 27 -11.48 -8.59 0.13
N GLY A 28 -12.30 -9.39 0.81
CA GLY A 28 -13.70 -9.57 0.44
C GLY A 28 -14.50 -8.28 0.53
N ALA A 29 -14.22 -7.45 1.52
CA ALA A 29 -14.87 -6.14 1.66
C ALA A 29 -14.54 -5.21 0.49
N PHE A 30 -13.26 -5.11 0.10
CA PHE A 30 -12.86 -4.31 -1.05
C PHE A 30 -13.51 -4.80 -2.34
N THR A 31 -13.43 -6.10 -2.61
CA THR A 31 -14.02 -6.70 -3.81
C THR A 31 -15.53 -6.52 -3.84
N GLY A 32 -16.19 -6.74 -2.70
CA GLY A 32 -17.64 -6.57 -2.58
C GLY A 32 -18.09 -5.16 -2.85
N LEU A 33 -17.38 -4.16 -2.31
CA LEU A 33 -17.69 -2.75 -2.55
C LEU A 33 -17.46 -2.37 -4.02
N GLU A 34 -16.34 -2.78 -4.61
CA GLU A 34 -16.04 -2.51 -6.02
C GLU A 34 -17.10 -3.11 -6.93
N ASP A 35 -17.47 -4.36 -6.70
CA ASP A 35 -18.47 -5.05 -7.50
C ASP A 35 -19.85 -4.41 -7.35
N SER A 36 -20.24 -4.07 -6.13
CA SER A 36 -21.53 -3.42 -5.85
C SER A 36 -21.63 -2.05 -6.53
N TYR A 37 -20.61 -1.22 -6.39
CA TYR A 37 -20.60 0.11 -7.00
C TYR A 37 -20.53 0.03 -8.52
N THR A 38 -19.77 -0.91 -9.06
CA THR A 38 -19.67 -1.11 -10.51
C THR A 38 -21.02 -1.57 -11.08
N ALA A 39 -21.69 -2.51 -10.41
CA ALA A 39 -23.01 -2.97 -10.82
C ALA A 39 -24.04 -1.83 -10.78
N ALA A 40 -24.02 -1.04 -9.71
CA ALA A 40 -24.90 0.12 -9.59
C ALA A 40 -24.61 1.16 -10.68
N TRP A 41 -23.34 1.39 -10.99
CA TRP A 41 -22.93 2.33 -12.06
C TRP A 41 -23.44 1.86 -13.43
N ARG A 42 -23.31 0.57 -13.72
CA ARG A 42 -23.81 -0.01 -14.98
C ARG A 42 -25.33 0.06 -15.09
N ALA A 43 -26.03 0.04 -13.96
CA ALA A 43 -27.49 0.11 -13.92
C ALA A 43 -28.02 1.53 -14.04
N THR A 44 -27.18 2.58 -13.95
CA THR A 44 -27.63 3.98 -14.10
C THR A 44 -28.02 4.26 -15.54
N GLY A 45 -29.05 5.12 -15.73
CA GLY A 45 -29.40 5.63 -17.06
C GLY A 45 -28.35 6.61 -17.57
N ILE A 46 -28.26 6.74 -18.89
CA ILE A 46 -27.33 7.68 -19.53
C ILE A 46 -27.55 9.11 -19.05
N ASP A 47 -28.81 9.48 -18.78
CA ASP A 47 -29.19 10.84 -18.38
C ASP A 47 -28.99 11.10 -16.89
N ASP A 48 -28.70 10.07 -16.10
CA ASP A 48 -28.51 10.21 -14.65
C ASP A 48 -27.05 10.52 -14.34
N VAL A 49 -26.61 11.69 -14.76
CA VAL A 49 -25.22 12.12 -14.67
C VAL A 49 -24.73 12.18 -13.22
N ALA A 50 -25.57 12.73 -12.32
CA ALA A 50 -25.19 12.88 -10.93
C ALA A 50 -24.93 11.55 -10.23
N ALA A 51 -25.81 10.56 -10.44
CA ALA A 51 -25.63 9.23 -9.86
C ALA A 51 -24.40 8.53 -10.44
N ARG A 52 -24.20 8.65 -11.75
CA ARG A 52 -23.03 8.06 -12.42
C ARG A 52 -21.72 8.62 -11.89
N GLU A 53 -21.64 9.94 -11.70
CA GLU A 53 -20.45 10.58 -11.14
C GLU A 53 -20.16 10.14 -9.71
N LYS A 54 -21.19 10.09 -8.86
CA LYS A 54 -21.03 9.67 -7.45
C LYS A 54 -20.51 8.24 -7.37
N LEU A 55 -21.04 7.33 -8.18
CA LEU A 55 -20.61 5.94 -8.20
C LEU A 55 -19.20 5.80 -8.78
N PHE A 56 -18.86 6.56 -9.79
CA PHE A 56 -17.51 6.60 -10.34
C PHE A 56 -16.50 7.03 -9.27
N LEU A 57 -16.82 8.10 -8.52
CA LEU A 57 -15.97 8.57 -7.43
C LEU A 57 -15.83 7.51 -6.34
N ALA A 58 -16.91 6.83 -5.97
CA ALA A 58 -16.89 5.77 -4.97
C ALA A 58 -15.95 4.64 -5.38
N ILE A 59 -16.04 4.18 -6.62
CA ILE A 59 -15.17 3.13 -7.18
C ILE A 59 -13.70 3.56 -7.09
N ASN A 60 -13.42 4.81 -7.48
CA ASN A 60 -12.05 5.34 -7.45
C ASN A 60 -11.51 5.48 -6.03
N ILE A 61 -12.34 5.89 -5.06
CA ILE A 61 -11.92 6.03 -3.67
C ILE A 61 -11.55 4.68 -3.08
N VAL A 62 -12.35 3.65 -3.32
CA VAL A 62 -12.06 2.28 -2.85
C VAL A 62 -10.72 1.81 -3.42
N GLY A 63 -10.50 2.03 -4.72
CA GLY A 63 -9.24 1.68 -5.38
C GLY A 63 -8.05 2.44 -4.79
N LYS A 64 -8.22 3.73 -4.48
CA LYS A 64 -7.15 4.54 -3.89
C LYS A 64 -6.76 4.07 -2.49
N VAL A 65 -7.72 3.63 -1.68
CA VAL A 65 -7.41 3.06 -0.36
C VAL A 65 -6.56 1.80 -0.51
N ARG A 66 -6.94 0.91 -1.42
CA ARG A 66 -6.17 -0.29 -1.71
C ARG A 66 -4.77 0.05 -2.21
N ASP A 67 -4.66 1.00 -3.13
CA ASP A 67 -3.38 1.44 -3.70
C ASP A 67 -2.48 2.06 -2.63
N HIS A 68 -3.06 2.80 -1.70
CA HIS A 68 -2.30 3.37 -0.59
C HIS A 68 -1.68 2.27 0.28
N LEU A 69 -2.45 1.24 0.62
CA LEU A 69 -1.92 0.10 1.37
C LEU A 69 -0.81 -0.62 0.59
N THR A 70 -0.99 -0.79 -0.72
CA THR A 70 0.04 -1.38 -1.58
C THR A 70 1.31 -0.53 -1.60
N SER A 71 1.18 0.80 -1.61
CA SER A 71 2.35 1.69 -1.57
C SER A 71 3.12 1.58 -0.26
N LEU A 72 2.43 1.35 0.86
CA LEU A 72 3.08 1.12 2.15
C LEU A 72 3.91 -0.17 2.14
N ILE A 73 3.42 -1.21 1.47
CA ILE A 73 4.15 -2.47 1.29
C ILE A 73 5.42 -2.24 0.47
N THR A 74 5.30 -1.54 -0.66
CA THR A 74 6.43 -1.23 -1.53
C THR A 74 7.47 -0.40 -0.79
N ASN A 75 7.04 0.64 -0.07
CA ASN A 75 7.94 1.49 0.71
C ASN A 75 8.63 0.71 1.82
N GLY A 76 7.93 -0.23 2.45
CA GLY A 76 8.50 -1.11 3.46
C GLY A 76 9.60 -2.02 2.89
N LYS A 77 9.39 -2.58 1.71
CA LYS A 77 10.39 -3.41 1.02
C LYS A 77 11.61 -2.61 0.64
N LEU A 78 11.42 -1.38 0.13
CA LEU A 78 12.53 -0.49 -0.20
C LEU A 78 13.32 -0.11 1.05
N ALA A 79 12.64 0.22 2.14
CA ALA A 79 13.29 0.54 3.41
C ALA A 79 14.08 -0.64 3.96
N GLN A 80 13.55 -1.85 3.85
CA GLN A 80 14.24 -3.06 4.27
C GLN A 80 15.52 -3.30 3.47
N ALA A 81 15.46 -3.10 2.16
CA ALA A 81 16.63 -3.21 1.29
C ALA A 81 17.69 -2.17 1.66
N GLU A 82 17.28 -0.94 1.96
CA GLU A 82 18.18 0.12 2.35
C GLU A 82 18.84 -0.15 3.70
N LEU A 83 18.08 -0.65 4.68
CA LEU A 83 18.64 -1.06 5.97
C LEU A 83 19.67 -2.18 5.82
N LYS A 84 19.39 -3.12 4.92
CA LYS A 84 20.32 -4.21 4.62
C LYS A 84 21.62 -3.66 4.03
N ASP A 85 21.53 -2.70 3.12
CA ASP A 85 22.70 -2.06 2.50
C ASP A 85 23.53 -1.30 3.55
N ILE A 86 22.87 -0.58 4.46
CA ILE A 86 23.53 0.12 5.57
C ILE A 86 24.28 -0.87 6.46
N ALA A 87 23.65 -1.99 6.81
CA ALA A 87 24.27 -3.02 7.63
C ALA A 87 25.49 -3.65 6.95
N GLN A 88 25.39 -3.91 5.64
CA GLN A 88 26.50 -4.47 4.86
C GLN A 88 27.66 -3.47 4.75
N ALA A 89 27.37 -2.19 4.56
CA ALA A 89 28.39 -1.14 4.49
C ALA A 89 29.10 -1.01 5.85
N ALA A 90 28.38 -1.04 6.95
CA ALA A 90 28.95 -1.02 8.30
C ALA A 90 29.83 -2.24 8.56
N GLU A 91 29.38 -3.42 8.12
CA GLU A 91 30.17 -4.67 8.24
C GLU A 91 31.48 -4.58 7.47
N ARG A 92 31.45 -4.06 6.24
CA ARG A 92 32.67 -3.85 5.43
C ARG A 92 33.63 -2.88 6.09
N ARG A 93 33.13 -1.76 6.63
CA ARG A 93 33.96 -0.79 7.33
C ARG A 93 34.60 -1.38 8.57
N ARG A 94 33.85 -2.16 9.33
CA ARG A 94 34.37 -2.83 10.51
C ARG A 94 35.47 -3.83 10.13
N ARG A 95 35.27 -4.56 9.05
CA ARG A 95 36.24 -5.58 8.58
C ARG A 95 37.53 -4.98 8.07
N PHE A 96 37.46 -3.87 7.36
CA PHE A 96 38.65 -3.26 6.74
C PHE A 96 39.20 -2.05 7.52
N GLY A 97 38.41 -1.40 8.33
CA GLY A 97 38.80 -0.22 9.07
C GLY A 97 39.59 -0.49 10.33
N ILE A 98 39.65 -1.70 10.80
CA ILE A 98 40.35 -2.08 12.01
C ILE A 98 41.84 -2.27 11.74
N MET A 99 42.21 -2.45 10.50
CA MET A 99 43.57 -2.56 10.10
C MET A 99 44.20 -1.17 9.92
#